data_41dfcc348c390228fbf47a03bf075eba
#
_entry.id   41dfcc348c390228fbf47a03bf075eba
#
_cell.length_a   1.000
_cell.length_b   1.000
_cell.length_c   1.000
_cell.angle_alpha   90.00
_cell.angle_beta   90.00
_cell.angle_gamma   90.00
#
_symmetry.space_group_name_H-M   'P 1'
#
loop_
_entity.id
_entity.type
_entity.pdbx_description
1 polymer ?
#
loop_
_entity_poly.entity_id
_entity_poly.type
_entity_poly.pdbx_seq_one_letter_code
_entity_poly.pdbx_strand_id
1 'polypeptide(L)'
;LPSGNEIGVRYSAQLFMGDGRGPEFEAISIDYARYNYYNIGFRTGLNLFFDDEVCDYYSIPMQFTWRTERIRGLVFPGDGEAGSWVAAALLSIIPKQFEAHTGFTPGMMLGPLSREPYSGNFLVKHRFSCTYDLGVRLIIPIWRFNLYGDFTYHCYLTDNFGFAYGDYRPGRSYMELGVGLSFNF
;
A
#
# COMPACT_ATOMS: atom_id res chain seq x y z
N LEU A 1 12.06 -21.87 -3.23
CA LEU A 1 10.63 -22.11 -3.45
C LEU A 1 10.32 -21.94 -4.92
N PRO A 2 9.43 -22.75 -5.50
CA PRO A 2 9.01 -22.55 -6.87
C PRO A 2 8.41 -21.15 -7.06
N SER A 3 8.46 -20.64 -8.28
CA SER A 3 7.79 -19.41 -8.68
C SER A 3 6.36 -19.41 -8.14
N GLY A 4 6.02 -18.46 -7.29
CA GLY A 4 4.71 -18.39 -6.64
C GLY A 4 3.86 -17.29 -7.23
N ASN A 5 2.57 -17.55 -7.32
CA ASN A 5 1.56 -16.55 -7.57
C ASN A 5 0.88 -16.18 -6.25
N GLU A 6 0.55 -14.93 -6.12
CA GLU A 6 -0.12 -14.39 -4.94
C GLU A 6 -1.25 -13.46 -5.37
N ILE A 7 -2.41 -13.62 -4.76
CA ILE A 7 -3.52 -12.69 -4.88
C ILE A 7 -3.87 -12.14 -3.51
N GLY A 8 -4.06 -10.84 -3.40
CA GLY A 8 -4.28 -10.16 -2.13
C GLY A 8 -5.39 -9.15 -2.15
N VAL A 9 -5.90 -8.86 -0.96
CA VAL A 9 -6.80 -7.75 -0.68
C VAL A 9 -6.18 -6.91 0.41
N ARG A 10 -6.19 -5.58 0.23
CA ARG A 10 -5.61 -4.62 1.16
C ARG A 10 -6.60 -3.49 1.41
N TYR A 11 -6.66 -3.06 2.66
CA TYR A 11 -7.25 -1.78 3.06
C TYR A 11 -6.11 -0.83 3.44
N SER A 12 -6.19 0.40 3.00
CA SER A 12 -5.15 1.40 3.29
C SER A 12 -5.75 2.80 3.47
N ALA A 13 -5.00 3.64 4.17
CA ALA A 13 -5.26 5.05 4.33
C ALA A 13 -4.08 5.85 3.80
N GLN A 14 -4.36 6.96 3.13
CA GLN A 14 -3.36 7.88 2.61
C GLN A 14 -3.20 9.08 3.54
N LEU A 15 -1.94 9.39 3.82
CA LEU A 15 -1.55 10.55 4.62
C LEU A 15 -0.71 11.48 3.75
N PHE A 16 -1.26 12.64 3.42
CA PHE A 16 -0.49 13.63 2.65
C PHE A 16 0.60 14.26 3.50
N MET A 17 1.80 14.37 2.92
CA MET A 17 2.93 15.04 3.55
C MET A 17 3.08 16.45 2.99
N GLY A 18 2.88 17.45 3.82
CA GLY A 18 3.05 18.86 3.46
C GLY A 18 2.49 19.78 4.54
N ASP A 19 2.76 21.08 4.41
CA ASP A 19 2.29 22.12 5.35
C ASP A 19 0.78 22.39 5.24
N GLY A 20 0.05 21.62 4.46
CA GLY A 20 -1.38 21.73 4.24
C GLY A 20 -2.09 20.41 4.42
N ARG A 21 -3.37 20.51 4.79
CA ARG A 21 -4.26 19.36 4.80
C ARG A 21 -4.44 18.87 3.35
N GLY A 22 -4.03 17.65 3.06
CA GLY A 22 -4.37 16.95 1.83
C GLY A 22 -5.68 16.16 2.02
N PRO A 23 -6.33 15.72 0.93
CA PRO A 23 -7.43 14.79 1.03
C PRO A 23 -6.94 13.48 1.68
N GLU A 24 -7.72 12.96 2.63
CA GLU A 24 -7.46 11.69 3.30
C GLU A 24 -8.24 10.60 2.56
N PHE A 25 -7.60 9.92 1.63
CA PHE A 25 -8.24 8.83 0.91
C PHE A 25 -8.12 7.52 1.69
N GLU A 26 -9.24 6.84 1.79
CA GLU A 26 -9.28 5.43 2.14
C GLU A 26 -9.31 4.59 0.86
N ALA A 27 -8.62 3.45 0.86
CA ALA A 27 -8.55 2.61 -0.32
C ALA A 27 -8.79 1.14 -0.01
N ILE A 28 -9.47 0.47 -0.94
CA ILE A 28 -9.52 -0.98 -1.03
C ILE A 28 -8.76 -1.37 -2.29
N SER A 29 -7.82 -2.30 -2.14
CA SER A 29 -6.99 -2.78 -3.23
C SER A 29 -7.13 -4.28 -3.41
N ILE A 30 -7.12 -4.71 -4.67
CA ILE A 30 -6.97 -6.12 -5.05
C ILE A 30 -5.69 -6.19 -5.86
N ASP A 31 -4.73 -6.96 -5.41
CA ASP A 31 -3.43 -7.10 -6.06
C ASP A 31 -3.13 -8.55 -6.43
N TYR A 32 -2.40 -8.68 -7.52
CA TYR A 32 -1.81 -9.92 -7.99
C TYR A 32 -0.31 -9.74 -8.11
N ALA A 33 0.45 -10.69 -7.58
CA ALA A 33 1.90 -10.70 -7.69
C ALA A 33 2.40 -12.06 -8.19
N ARG A 34 3.47 -12.02 -8.97
CA ARG A 34 4.17 -13.21 -9.43
C ARG A 34 5.64 -13.09 -9.10
N TYR A 35 6.19 -14.10 -8.43
CA TYR A 35 7.59 -14.16 -8.01
C TYR A 35 8.34 -15.25 -8.77
N ASN A 36 9.59 -14.97 -9.11
CA ASN A 36 10.52 -15.95 -9.64
C ASN A 36 11.24 -16.70 -8.49
N TYR A 37 12.14 -17.60 -8.87
CA TYR A 37 12.93 -18.39 -7.93
C TYR A 37 13.80 -17.54 -6.98
N TYR A 38 14.21 -16.33 -7.39
CA TYR A 38 15.03 -15.41 -6.59
C TYR A 38 14.20 -14.45 -5.73
N ASN A 39 12.92 -14.70 -5.56
CA ASN A 39 11.98 -13.82 -4.85
C ASN A 39 11.88 -12.41 -5.43
N ILE A 40 12.24 -12.25 -6.69
CA ILE A 40 11.99 -11.03 -7.46
C ILE A 40 10.68 -11.23 -8.20
N GLY A 41 9.81 -10.26 -8.14
CA GLY A 41 8.49 -10.35 -8.71
C GLY A 41 7.99 -9.07 -9.34
N PHE A 42 6.82 -9.19 -9.91
CA PHE A 42 6.04 -8.08 -10.41
C PHE A 42 4.66 -8.14 -9.77
N ARG A 43 4.20 -6.99 -9.26
CA ARG A 43 2.87 -6.80 -8.69
C ARG A 43 2.09 -5.81 -9.53
N THR A 44 0.83 -6.14 -9.75
CA THR A 44 -0.16 -5.26 -10.34
C THR A 44 -1.50 -5.48 -9.66
N GLY A 45 -2.47 -4.61 -9.89
CA GLY A 45 -3.77 -4.73 -9.27
C GLY A 45 -4.69 -3.56 -9.59
N LEU A 46 -5.67 -3.38 -8.74
CA LEU A 46 -6.61 -2.28 -8.81
C LEU A 46 -6.75 -1.68 -7.41
N ASN A 47 -6.47 -0.40 -7.27
CA ASN A 47 -6.75 0.36 -6.07
C ASN A 47 -7.99 1.21 -6.33
N LEU A 48 -8.94 1.16 -5.42
CA LEU A 48 -10.15 1.97 -5.40
C LEU A 48 -10.07 2.88 -4.18
N PHE A 49 -10.03 4.17 -4.44
CA PHE A 49 -9.95 5.21 -3.42
C PHE A 49 -11.29 5.90 -3.30
N PHE A 50 -11.70 6.11 -2.07
CA PHE A 50 -12.97 6.73 -1.72
C PHE A 50 -12.71 7.96 -0.87
N ASP A 51 -13.29 9.07 -1.28
CA ASP A 51 -13.30 10.31 -0.50
C ASP A 51 -14.58 11.07 -0.84
N ASP A 52 -15.45 11.24 0.13
CA ASP A 52 -16.73 11.91 -0.03
C ASP A 52 -16.59 13.43 -0.29
N GLU A 53 -15.43 14.01 0.03
CA GLU A 53 -15.21 15.45 -0.05
C GLU A 53 -14.57 15.90 -1.37
N VAL A 54 -13.79 15.05 -2.02
CA VAL A 54 -13.00 15.44 -3.20
C VAL A 54 -13.45 14.70 -4.45
N CYS A 55 -13.16 13.44 -4.54
CA CYS A 55 -13.57 12.57 -5.65
C CYS A 55 -13.15 11.13 -5.39
N ASP A 56 -13.89 10.22 -5.98
CA ASP A 56 -13.41 8.84 -6.11
C ASP A 56 -12.30 8.77 -7.13
N TYR A 57 -11.34 7.87 -6.91
CA TYR A 57 -10.36 7.63 -7.92
C TYR A 57 -9.90 6.16 -7.91
N TYR A 58 -9.45 5.67 -9.06
CA TYR A 58 -8.87 4.35 -9.17
C TYR A 58 -7.48 4.42 -9.77
N SER A 59 -6.63 3.44 -9.39
CA SER A 59 -5.28 3.34 -9.92
C SER A 59 -4.85 1.90 -10.10
N ILE A 60 -3.89 1.70 -10.98
CA ILE A 60 -3.34 0.40 -11.33
C ILE A 60 -1.85 0.39 -10.97
N PRO A 61 -1.44 -0.21 -9.86
CA PRO A 61 -0.03 -0.31 -9.50
C PRO A 61 0.71 -1.23 -10.47
N MET A 62 1.90 -0.82 -10.86
CA MET A 62 2.86 -1.58 -11.66
C MET A 62 4.20 -1.57 -10.94
N GLN A 63 4.42 -2.55 -10.08
CA GLN A 63 5.52 -2.54 -9.12
C GLN A 63 6.44 -3.75 -9.31
N PHE A 64 7.73 -3.49 -9.33
CA PHE A 64 8.75 -4.51 -9.11
C PHE A 64 8.88 -4.75 -7.62
N THR A 65 8.97 -6.01 -7.24
CA THR A 65 9.04 -6.43 -5.84
C THR A 65 10.25 -7.32 -5.62
N TRP A 66 10.84 -7.18 -4.46
CA TRP A 66 11.87 -8.07 -3.96
C TRP A 66 11.54 -8.49 -2.54
N ARG A 67 11.49 -9.81 -2.31
CA ARG A 67 11.09 -10.41 -1.04
C ARG A 67 12.24 -11.17 -0.43
N THR A 68 12.49 -11.01 0.87
CA THR A 68 13.47 -11.80 1.58
C THR A 68 13.03 -13.26 1.71
N GLU A 69 13.99 -14.16 1.98
CA GLU A 69 13.63 -15.49 2.41
C GLU A 69 12.88 -15.45 3.76
N ARG A 70 12.06 -16.47 3.96
CA ARG A 70 11.34 -16.61 5.23
C ARG A 70 12.37 -16.92 6.34
N ILE A 71 12.39 -16.07 7.37
CA ILE A 71 13.19 -16.32 8.56
C ILE A 71 12.67 -17.60 9.23
N ARG A 72 13.46 -18.66 9.17
CA ARG A 72 13.17 -19.94 9.82
C ARG A 72 13.88 -19.94 11.16
N GLY A 73 13.17 -20.28 12.25
CA GLY A 73 13.88 -20.66 13.49
C GLY A 73 13.92 -19.66 14.62
N LEU A 74 12.92 -18.77 14.76
CA LEU A 74 12.59 -18.30 16.11
C LEU A 74 11.82 -19.41 16.84
N VAL A 75 12.50 -20.53 17.06
CA VAL A 75 12.01 -21.59 17.94
C VAL A 75 12.64 -21.31 19.30
N PHE A 76 11.83 -20.96 20.28
CA PHE A 76 12.31 -20.97 21.66
C PHE A 76 12.46 -22.42 22.10
N PRO A 77 13.60 -22.79 22.69
CA PRO A 77 13.70 -24.02 23.46
C PRO A 77 12.87 -23.80 24.72
N GLY A 78 11.64 -24.29 24.71
CA GLY A 78 10.73 -24.22 25.85
C GLY A 78 10.49 -25.61 26.37
N ASP A 79 11.22 -26.01 27.38
CA ASP A 79 10.80 -27.09 28.26
C ASP A 79 9.56 -26.60 29.05
N GLY A 80 8.42 -27.06 28.62
CA GLY A 80 7.26 -27.44 29.39
C GLY A 80 6.70 -26.54 30.48
N GLU A 81 6.52 -25.23 30.32
CA GLU A 81 5.71 -24.46 31.28
C GLU A 81 4.74 -23.49 30.58
N ALA A 82 3.63 -23.18 31.27
CA ALA A 82 2.49 -22.40 30.77
C ALA A 82 2.85 -21.02 30.15
N GLY A 83 4.06 -20.55 30.27
CA GLY A 83 4.59 -19.33 29.59
C GLY A 83 4.96 -19.56 28.12
N SER A 84 5.14 -20.80 27.68
CA SER A 84 5.65 -21.11 26.33
C SER A 84 4.65 -20.84 25.22
N TRP A 85 3.36 -21.04 25.45
CA TRP A 85 2.32 -20.79 24.45
C TRP A 85 2.07 -19.29 24.22
N VAL A 86 2.18 -18.45 25.27
CA VAL A 86 2.07 -16.98 25.13
C VAL A 86 3.27 -16.45 24.34
N ALA A 87 4.48 -16.91 24.65
CA ALA A 87 5.66 -16.56 23.89
C ALA A 87 5.58 -17.05 22.44
N ALA A 88 5.08 -18.26 22.18
CA ALA A 88 4.87 -18.77 20.84
C ALA A 88 3.80 -17.97 20.07
N ALA A 89 2.73 -17.56 20.73
CA ALA A 89 1.70 -16.71 20.15
C ALA A 89 2.25 -15.31 19.80
N LEU A 90 3.00 -14.68 20.71
CA LEU A 90 3.64 -13.38 20.45
C LEU A 90 4.66 -13.46 19.31
N LEU A 91 5.43 -14.55 19.21
CA LEU A 91 6.37 -14.77 18.13
C LEU A 91 5.69 -15.06 16.79
N SER A 92 4.48 -15.59 16.80
CA SER A 92 3.72 -15.83 15.57
C SER A 92 3.30 -14.51 14.89
N ILE A 93 3.17 -13.43 15.65
CA ILE A 93 2.78 -12.09 15.18
C ILE A 93 3.98 -11.31 14.63
N ILE A 94 5.21 -11.75 14.91
CA ILE A 94 6.40 -11.07 14.40
C ILE A 94 6.51 -11.32 12.89
N PRO A 95 6.71 -10.26 12.08
CA PRO A 95 6.95 -10.41 10.65
C PRO A 95 8.16 -11.33 10.37
N LYS A 96 7.99 -12.30 9.49
CA LYS A 96 9.02 -13.29 9.14
C LYS A 96 9.58 -13.11 7.75
N GLN A 97 9.00 -12.22 6.98
CA GLN A 97 9.48 -11.81 5.66
C GLN A 97 9.34 -10.31 5.51
N PHE A 98 10.25 -9.76 4.75
CA PHE A 98 10.28 -8.37 4.36
C PHE A 98 10.22 -8.32 2.84
N GLU A 99 9.47 -7.39 2.30
CA GLU A 99 9.39 -7.14 0.87
C GLU A 99 9.60 -5.65 0.60
N ALA A 100 10.49 -5.34 -0.31
CA ALA A 100 10.62 -4.01 -0.88
C ALA A 100 9.94 -3.96 -2.24
N HIS A 101 9.32 -2.85 -2.57
CA HIS A 101 8.71 -2.65 -3.88
C HIS A 101 8.91 -1.23 -4.39
N THR A 102 8.96 -1.10 -5.70
CA THR A 102 9.07 0.18 -6.39
C THR A 102 8.41 0.11 -7.76
N GLY A 103 7.87 1.21 -8.24
CA GLY A 103 7.21 1.24 -9.55
C GLY A 103 6.44 2.49 -9.82
N PHE A 104 5.46 2.36 -10.71
CA PHE A 104 4.58 3.45 -11.09
C PHE A 104 3.14 3.04 -10.89
N THR A 105 2.31 4.00 -10.51
CA THR A 105 0.88 3.79 -10.33
C THR A 105 0.11 4.85 -11.13
N PRO A 106 -0.22 4.56 -12.40
CA PRO A 106 -1.17 5.36 -13.14
C PRO A 106 -2.57 5.24 -12.55
N GLY A 107 -3.33 6.32 -12.58
CA GLY A 107 -4.69 6.37 -12.06
C GLY A 107 -5.57 7.39 -12.76
N MET A 108 -6.85 7.34 -12.45
CA MET A 108 -7.83 8.27 -12.99
C MET A 108 -8.84 8.68 -11.91
N MET A 109 -9.01 9.96 -11.76
CA MET A 109 -9.96 10.57 -10.83
C MET A 109 -11.35 10.63 -11.47
N LEU A 110 -12.33 10.12 -10.75
CA LEU A 110 -13.74 10.12 -11.13
C LEU A 110 -14.43 11.34 -10.54
N GLY A 111 -15.43 11.84 -11.25
CA GLY A 111 -16.20 12.99 -10.78
C GLY A 111 -15.99 14.25 -11.61
N PRO A 112 -16.70 15.33 -11.31
CA PRO A 112 -16.58 16.58 -12.03
C PRO A 112 -15.20 17.21 -11.76
N LEU A 113 -14.53 17.65 -12.82
CA LEU A 113 -13.41 18.59 -12.67
C LEU A 113 -14.02 19.90 -12.18
N SER A 114 -13.83 20.22 -10.93
CA SER A 114 -14.34 21.44 -10.35
C SER A 114 -13.36 22.58 -10.56
N ARG A 115 -13.86 23.72 -11.05
CA ARG A 115 -13.14 24.99 -10.99
C ARG A 115 -13.42 25.73 -9.69
N GLU A 116 -14.42 25.27 -8.95
CA GLU A 116 -14.78 25.81 -7.64
C GLU A 116 -14.34 24.81 -6.55
N PRO A 117 -13.87 25.30 -5.41
CA PRO A 117 -13.48 24.44 -4.32
C PRO A 117 -14.68 23.63 -3.85
N TYR A 118 -14.55 22.33 -3.79
CA TYR A 118 -15.38 21.51 -2.93
C TYR A 118 -15.19 22.00 -1.48
N SER A 119 -16.13 21.71 -0.62
CA SER A 119 -16.25 22.24 0.75
C SER A 119 -14.98 22.29 1.60
N GLY A 120 -13.89 21.68 1.14
CA GLY A 120 -12.59 21.62 1.80
C GLY A 120 -11.45 22.40 1.15
N ASN A 121 -11.68 23.25 0.18
CA ASN A 121 -10.65 24.04 -0.53
C ASN A 121 -9.74 23.25 -1.50
N PHE A 122 -10.09 22.03 -1.89
CA PHE A 122 -9.36 21.24 -2.88
C PHE A 122 -9.94 21.37 -4.28
N LEU A 123 -9.07 21.40 -5.26
CA LEU A 123 -9.39 21.44 -6.67
C LEU A 123 -8.70 20.32 -7.42
N VAL A 124 -9.45 19.48 -8.11
CA VAL A 124 -8.90 18.48 -9.04
C VAL A 124 -8.72 19.15 -10.41
N LYS A 125 -7.45 19.32 -10.82
CA LYS A 125 -7.08 19.96 -12.09
C LYS A 125 -7.16 19.02 -13.28
N HIS A 126 -6.68 17.80 -13.11
CA HIS A 126 -6.58 16.79 -14.15
C HIS A 126 -7.05 15.43 -13.64
N ARG A 127 -7.75 14.69 -14.47
CA ARG A 127 -8.26 13.36 -14.12
C ARG A 127 -7.18 12.30 -14.11
N PHE A 128 -6.24 12.36 -15.05
CA PHE A 128 -5.15 11.40 -15.12
C PHE A 128 -4.11 11.72 -14.06
N SER A 129 -3.71 10.71 -13.29
CA SER A 129 -2.63 10.80 -12.32
C SER A 129 -1.60 9.71 -12.57
N CYS A 130 -0.38 9.97 -12.17
CA CYS A 130 0.67 8.96 -12.14
C CYS A 130 1.58 9.25 -10.95
N THR A 131 1.82 8.24 -10.14
CA THR A 131 2.79 8.31 -9.04
C THR A 131 3.98 7.42 -9.32
N TYR A 132 5.13 7.79 -8.77
CA TYR A 132 6.26 6.90 -8.54
C TYR A 132 6.19 6.42 -7.12
N ASP A 133 6.31 5.10 -6.93
CA ASP A 133 6.08 4.44 -5.66
C ASP A 133 7.37 3.80 -5.15
N LEU A 134 7.59 3.93 -3.86
CA LEU A 134 8.65 3.25 -3.14
C LEU A 134 8.09 2.78 -1.80
N GLY A 135 8.15 1.48 -1.53
CA GLY A 135 7.54 0.96 -0.31
C GLY A 135 8.15 -0.31 0.22
N VAL A 136 7.64 -0.67 1.38
CA VAL A 136 8.04 -1.86 2.10
C VAL A 136 6.80 -2.56 2.65
N ARG A 137 6.86 -3.89 2.70
CA ARG A 137 5.81 -4.73 3.24
C ARG A 137 6.41 -5.67 4.27
N LEU A 138 5.80 -5.74 5.44
CA LEU A 138 6.13 -6.66 6.51
C LEU A 138 5.13 -7.81 6.49
N ILE A 139 5.61 -9.05 6.37
CA ILE A 139 4.76 -10.21 6.07
C ILE A 139 4.84 -11.22 7.20
N ILE A 140 3.68 -11.65 7.67
CA ILE A 140 3.48 -12.76 8.61
C ILE A 140 2.88 -13.91 7.81
N PRO A 141 3.68 -14.91 7.39
CA PRO A 141 3.18 -16.03 6.61
C PRO A 141 2.45 -17.04 7.51
N ILE A 142 1.20 -17.36 7.16
CA ILE A 142 0.32 -18.32 7.84
C ILE A 142 -0.10 -19.38 6.82
N TRP A 143 0.65 -20.46 6.72
CA TRP A 143 0.45 -21.54 5.74
C TRP A 143 0.47 -21.02 4.30
N ARG A 144 -0.65 -20.95 3.60
CA ARG A 144 -0.80 -20.39 2.25
C ARG A 144 -1.23 -18.93 2.27
N PHE A 145 -1.56 -18.39 3.42
CA PHE A 145 -1.94 -17.00 3.59
C PHE A 145 -0.77 -16.17 4.09
N ASN A 146 -0.75 -14.91 3.71
CA ASN A 146 0.13 -13.92 4.28
C ASN A 146 -0.73 -12.79 4.84
N LEU A 147 -0.60 -12.53 6.14
CA LEU A 147 -1.05 -11.28 6.71
C LEU A 147 0.10 -10.28 6.56
N TYR A 148 -0.18 -9.06 6.10
CA TYR A 148 0.87 -8.08 5.90
C TYR A 148 0.48 -6.67 6.28
N GLY A 149 1.47 -5.90 6.72
CA GLY A 149 1.43 -4.44 6.80
C GLY A 149 2.24 -3.86 5.64
N ASP A 150 1.71 -2.86 5.00
CA ASP A 150 2.27 -2.18 3.83
C ASP A 150 2.51 -0.71 4.15
N PHE A 151 3.67 -0.22 3.78
CA PHE A 151 4.04 1.17 3.90
C PHE A 151 4.62 1.64 2.57
N THR A 152 3.94 2.56 1.90
CA THR A 152 4.35 3.03 0.59
C THR A 152 4.41 4.56 0.56
N TYR A 153 5.52 5.08 0.07
CA TYR A 153 5.68 6.49 -0.26
C TYR A 153 5.38 6.68 -1.74
N HIS A 154 4.49 7.62 -2.03
CA HIS A 154 4.09 7.99 -3.38
C HIS A 154 4.52 9.41 -3.70
N CYS A 155 5.11 9.60 -4.87
CA CYS A 155 5.45 10.89 -5.40
C CYS A 155 4.65 11.14 -6.69
N TYR A 156 3.78 12.14 -6.71
CA TYR A 156 3.05 12.51 -7.91
C TYR A 156 3.98 13.04 -8.99
N LEU A 157 3.93 12.42 -10.15
CA LEU A 157 4.59 12.87 -11.37
C LEU A 157 3.70 13.86 -12.14
N THR A 158 2.42 13.91 -11.80
CA THR A 158 1.39 14.76 -12.40
C THR A 158 0.90 15.79 -11.39
N ASP A 159 0.48 16.95 -11.87
CA ASP A 159 -0.07 18.04 -11.03
C ASP A 159 -1.59 17.96 -11.00
N ASN A 160 -2.12 17.05 -10.17
CA ASN A 160 -3.55 16.74 -10.12
C ASN A 160 -4.36 17.65 -9.21
N PHE A 161 -3.74 18.17 -8.13
CA PHE A 161 -4.44 18.92 -7.10
C PHE A 161 -4.03 20.39 -7.06
N GLY A 162 -4.96 21.26 -6.71
CA GLY A 162 -4.74 22.66 -6.44
C GLY A 162 -5.58 23.13 -5.27
N PHE A 163 -5.27 24.32 -4.77
CA PHE A 163 -6.12 25.04 -3.82
C PHE A 163 -6.80 26.21 -4.51
N ALA A 164 -8.02 26.49 -4.08
CA ALA A 164 -8.78 27.60 -4.63
C ALA A 164 -8.34 28.95 -4.03
N TYR A 165 -7.78 28.95 -2.84
CA TYR A 165 -7.40 30.16 -2.13
C TYR A 165 -6.00 30.04 -1.53
N GLY A 166 -5.10 30.96 -1.95
CA GLY A 166 -3.77 31.13 -1.39
C GLY A 166 -2.63 30.41 -2.12
N ASP A 167 -1.40 30.74 -1.74
CA ASP A 167 -0.17 30.18 -2.30
C ASP A 167 0.13 28.74 -1.83
N TYR A 168 -0.84 28.09 -1.26
CA TYR A 168 -0.72 26.75 -0.73
C TYR A 168 -0.67 25.73 -1.86
N ARG A 169 0.44 25.03 -1.99
CA ARG A 169 0.56 23.90 -2.92
C ARG A 169 0.43 22.62 -2.11
N PRO A 170 -0.52 21.71 -2.44
CA PRO A 170 -0.54 20.40 -1.85
C PRO A 170 0.82 19.74 -2.08
N GLY A 171 1.29 19.02 -1.08
CA GLY A 171 2.50 18.21 -1.23
C GLY A 171 2.37 17.30 -2.44
N ARG A 172 3.45 17.20 -3.24
CA ARG A 172 3.51 16.27 -4.37
C ARG A 172 3.72 14.82 -3.93
N SER A 173 3.67 14.57 -2.64
CA SER A 173 3.92 13.25 -2.08
C SER A 173 2.99 12.94 -0.93
N TYR A 174 2.71 11.67 -0.76
CA TYR A 174 1.95 11.16 0.35
C TYR A 174 2.48 9.80 0.78
N MET A 175 2.16 9.41 2.00
CA MET A 175 2.39 8.08 2.52
C MET A 175 1.08 7.30 2.52
N GLU A 176 1.17 6.04 2.19
CA GLU A 176 0.08 5.08 2.30
C GLU A 176 0.43 4.03 3.32
N LEU A 177 -0.45 3.82 4.29
CA LEU A 177 -0.37 2.77 5.30
C LEU A 177 -1.49 1.78 5.04
N GLY A 178 -1.15 0.52 4.85
CA GLY A 178 -2.12 -0.51 4.56
C GLY A 178 -1.93 -1.78 5.37
N VAL A 179 -3.02 -2.51 5.53
CA VAL A 179 -3.04 -3.87 6.05
C VAL A 179 -3.77 -4.76 5.07
N GLY A 180 -3.29 -5.97 4.90
CA GLY A 180 -3.90 -6.86 3.91
C GLY A 180 -3.66 -8.33 4.18
N LEU A 181 -4.41 -9.12 3.43
CA LEU A 181 -4.33 -10.57 3.41
C LEU A 181 -4.10 -11.03 1.99
N SER A 182 -3.16 -11.95 1.78
CA SER A 182 -2.93 -12.56 0.48
C SER A 182 -2.88 -14.08 0.57
N PHE A 183 -3.15 -14.72 -0.57
CA PHE A 183 -3.16 -16.16 -0.75
C PHE A 183 -2.12 -16.57 -1.80
N ASN A 184 -1.29 -17.54 -1.47
CA ASN A 184 -0.27 -18.11 -2.36
C ASN A 184 -0.75 -19.40 -3.02
N PHE A 185 -0.59 -19.51 -4.35
CA PHE A 185 -1.01 -20.67 -5.14
C PHE A 185 -0.04 -21.00 -6.26
#